data_45b0ab77514de099b12efc83e7dc7de2
#
_entry.id   45b0ab77514de099b12efc83e7dc7de2
#
_cell.length_a   1.000
_cell.length_b   1.000
_cell.length_c   1.000
_cell.angle_alpha   90.00
_cell.angle_beta   90.00
_cell.angle_gamma   90.00
#
_symmetry.space_group_name_H-M   'P 1'
#
loop_
_entity.id
_entity.type
_entity.pdbx_description
1 polymer ?
#
loop_
_entity_poly.entity_id
_entity_poly.type
_entity_poly.pdbx_seq_one_letter_code
_entity_poly.pdbx_strand_id
1 'polypeptide(L)'
;TINGGTFTNTNTMTDGIYGGYSAQNTNDYVATGNQVIINCGTFTSKVYGAYSQYGKVKENGVAVGGSTTEMKNVYGGYVNDANTAEKNWVTVTDGKIDNVVGGYSWSGDAIENCVIISGGEINSKIYGGYCTSKPADGNEITISGGKINSEVIAGGRSGNGTAINNVITINAASGEKPVFSADTIIYGGDNTTSSKDKRTGNTLNLQTKGLEMKNITNFENLNFYLQEDTINGDTILTLTDDKGTDISGSNVNVGMAGSTSTLQVGDMVNLLTNSNGITADNVTYGRLQQGVSIEYEFTTDLSGNSIVATVDKAPAKTTEQSKSPVETQIASAAFVNSGADTVAGSGIANAVQTAGSSSAEMFGASGGGNMRYKSGSYSDMRGYNLALGFAKAIQNNAGKLTYGPLLEYGWGNYTSQLDSGIRADGNTKYYGIGMIVRQDNNSGLYYEGSLRYGRMDADYASGDLIGAGGKKVYASYDSSSSYYGAHIGIGRVSKLNDTVKADIYAKLLYTHQSGDSVTLGGAGNGEVYDFDAVNSTRARLGARLSKENGERGTYYAGLAYEYEFDGEAKATVKGLSTPAPSIKGSSGMLELGYIIQNKDVNAPAVDIGFQGWSGKKQGFSGNINFIWKF
;
A
#
# COMPACT_ATOMS: atom_id res chain seq x y z
N THR A 1 -25.94 27.99 -0.89
CA THR A 1 -25.00 28.56 -1.87
C THR A 1 -25.37 30.01 -2.15
N ILE A 2 -24.36 30.90 -2.15
CA ILE A 2 -24.50 32.33 -2.43
C ILE A 2 -23.70 32.65 -3.69
N ASN A 3 -24.39 33.16 -4.71
CA ASN A 3 -23.80 33.44 -6.02
C ASN A 3 -23.60 34.95 -6.28
N GLY A 4 -23.78 35.80 -5.26
CA GLY A 4 -23.57 37.25 -5.36
C GLY A 4 -24.40 38.05 -4.35
N GLY A 5 -24.15 39.33 -4.31
CA GLY A 5 -24.85 40.29 -3.45
C GLY A 5 -23.91 41.00 -2.46
N THR A 6 -24.46 42.01 -1.81
CA THR A 6 -23.77 42.75 -0.76
C THR A 6 -24.48 42.48 0.59
N PHE A 7 -23.73 41.97 1.55
CA PHE A 7 -24.24 41.63 2.86
C PHE A 7 -23.57 42.52 3.90
N THR A 8 -24.29 43.49 4.45
CA THR A 8 -23.77 44.51 5.36
C THR A 8 -24.16 44.21 6.79
N ASN A 9 -23.24 44.48 7.72
CA ASN A 9 -23.47 44.36 9.15
C ASN A 9 -24.24 45.61 9.66
N THR A 10 -25.30 45.39 10.44
CA THR A 10 -26.13 46.42 11.06
C THR A 10 -25.84 46.64 12.55
N ASN A 11 -24.70 46.15 13.07
CA ASN A 11 -24.17 46.40 14.45
C ASN A 11 -24.75 45.56 15.60
N THR A 12 -25.34 44.40 15.38
CA THR A 12 -25.66 43.49 16.47
C THR A 12 -24.68 42.31 16.55
N MET A 13 -24.43 41.75 17.74
CA MET A 13 -23.52 40.61 17.92
C MET A 13 -23.98 39.34 17.20
N THR A 14 -25.22 39.29 16.75
CA THR A 14 -25.86 38.16 16.08
C THR A 14 -25.95 38.31 14.56
N ASP A 15 -25.46 39.41 13.99
CA ASP A 15 -25.52 39.62 12.54
C ASP A 15 -24.45 38.80 11.81
N GLY A 16 -24.89 37.80 11.08
CA GLY A 16 -24.03 36.91 10.31
C GLY A 16 -24.81 36.06 9.33
N ILE A 17 -24.07 35.40 8.46
CA ILE A 17 -24.58 34.37 7.57
C ILE A 17 -24.25 33.03 8.19
N TYR A 18 -25.25 32.20 8.42
CA TYR A 18 -25.12 30.93 9.10
C TYR A 18 -25.59 29.78 8.21
N GLY A 19 -24.82 28.71 8.12
CA GLY A 19 -25.28 27.43 7.61
C GLY A 19 -26.20 26.75 8.62
N GLY A 20 -25.80 26.78 9.89
CA GLY A 20 -26.61 26.34 11.04
C GLY A 20 -26.53 27.36 12.18
N TYR A 21 -27.64 27.53 12.94
CA TYR A 21 -27.71 28.43 14.08
C TYR A 21 -28.42 27.79 15.26
N SER A 22 -27.82 27.86 16.46
CA SER A 22 -28.44 27.42 17.72
C SER A 22 -28.31 28.49 18.78
N ALA A 23 -29.43 28.92 19.34
CA ALA A 23 -29.51 29.87 20.45
C ALA A 23 -30.07 29.25 21.75
N GLN A 24 -30.27 27.95 21.79
CA GLN A 24 -30.86 27.25 22.96
C GLN A 24 -29.84 27.18 24.10
N ASN A 25 -30.31 27.56 25.28
CA ASN A 25 -29.48 27.57 26.51
C ASN A 25 -29.38 26.18 27.15
N THR A 26 -28.96 25.18 26.38
CA THR A 26 -28.63 23.86 26.89
C THR A 26 -27.37 23.34 26.19
N ASN A 27 -26.51 22.67 26.96
CA ASN A 27 -25.26 22.12 26.48
C ASN A 27 -25.42 20.89 25.57
N ASP A 28 -26.65 20.39 25.41
CA ASP A 28 -26.95 19.12 24.72
C ASP A 28 -27.13 19.29 23.18
N TYR A 29 -27.24 20.51 22.70
CA TYR A 29 -27.43 20.76 21.27
C TYR A 29 -26.09 20.80 20.51
N VAL A 30 -26.07 20.08 19.39
CA VAL A 30 -24.94 20.07 18.44
C VAL A 30 -25.40 20.61 17.09
N ALA A 31 -24.80 21.70 16.63
CA ALA A 31 -24.96 22.13 15.26
C ALA A 31 -23.92 21.36 14.42
N THR A 32 -24.38 20.45 13.57
CA THR A 32 -23.49 19.55 12.84
C THR A 32 -23.82 19.43 11.36
N GLY A 33 -22.80 19.25 10.51
CA GLY A 33 -22.94 18.97 9.08
C GLY A 33 -23.45 20.13 8.23
N ASN A 34 -23.45 21.36 8.75
CA ASN A 34 -23.92 22.51 7.99
C ASN A 34 -22.82 23.07 7.09
N GLN A 35 -23.22 23.56 5.90
CA GLN A 35 -22.29 24.10 4.93
C GLN A 35 -22.80 25.41 4.32
N VAL A 36 -21.91 26.40 4.17
CA VAL A 36 -22.11 27.62 3.38
C VAL A 36 -21.16 27.60 2.19
N ILE A 37 -21.67 27.78 0.99
CA ILE A 37 -20.89 27.90 -0.24
C ILE A 37 -21.07 29.30 -0.81
N ILE A 38 -19.95 29.99 -1.03
CA ILE A 38 -19.92 31.36 -1.54
C ILE A 38 -19.12 31.39 -2.84
N ASN A 39 -19.75 31.75 -3.93
CA ASN A 39 -19.15 31.85 -5.25
C ASN A 39 -18.79 33.30 -5.64
N CYS A 40 -19.46 34.30 -5.08
CA CYS A 40 -19.10 35.72 -5.21
C CYS A 40 -19.92 36.58 -4.24
N GLY A 41 -19.51 37.85 -4.06
CA GLY A 41 -20.21 38.84 -3.26
C GLY A 41 -19.34 39.57 -2.25
N THR A 42 -19.86 40.64 -1.66
CA THR A 42 -19.19 41.45 -0.64
C THR A 42 -19.84 41.24 0.72
N PHE A 43 -19.07 40.83 1.72
CA PHE A 43 -19.54 40.43 3.06
C PHE A 43 -18.83 41.27 4.12
N THR A 44 -19.47 42.28 4.65
CA THR A 44 -18.98 42.97 5.87
C THR A 44 -19.47 42.26 7.14
N SER A 45 -20.47 41.39 7.03
CA SER A 45 -20.96 40.49 8.06
C SER A 45 -20.01 39.28 8.19
N LYS A 46 -20.01 38.64 9.36
CA LYS A 46 -19.30 37.37 9.57
C LYS A 46 -20.03 36.24 8.87
N VAL A 47 -19.27 35.26 8.39
CA VAL A 47 -19.83 34.02 7.77
C VAL A 47 -19.41 32.83 8.60
N TYR A 48 -20.38 31.97 8.88
CA TYR A 48 -20.21 30.79 9.72
C TYR A 48 -20.80 29.56 9.04
N GLY A 49 -20.06 28.46 9.00
CA GLY A 49 -20.63 27.15 8.69
C GLY A 49 -21.72 26.78 9.69
N ALA A 50 -21.41 26.95 10.97
CA ALA A 50 -22.41 26.98 12.04
C ALA A 50 -22.01 27.92 13.17
N TYR A 51 -23.03 28.46 13.83
CA TYR A 51 -22.90 29.26 15.06
C TYR A 51 -23.74 28.64 16.17
N SER A 52 -23.19 28.51 17.35
CA SER A 52 -23.94 28.16 18.56
C SER A 52 -23.66 29.16 19.67
N GLN A 53 -24.73 29.58 20.35
CA GLN A 53 -24.59 30.43 21.52
C GLN A 53 -24.06 29.63 22.71
N TYR A 54 -24.52 28.38 22.92
CA TYR A 54 -24.23 27.56 24.09
C TYR A 54 -23.79 26.14 23.78
N GLY A 55 -24.28 25.54 22.66
CA GLY A 55 -24.05 24.14 22.31
C GLY A 55 -22.76 23.93 21.48
N LYS A 56 -22.42 22.70 21.21
CA LYS A 56 -21.27 22.31 20.37
C LYS A 56 -21.51 22.65 18.89
N VAL A 57 -20.41 22.91 18.16
CA VAL A 57 -20.41 22.96 16.71
C VAL A 57 -19.43 21.93 16.17
N LYS A 58 -19.91 21.06 15.28
CA LYS A 58 -19.13 19.92 14.80
C LYS A 58 -19.33 19.67 13.30
N GLU A 59 -18.23 19.43 12.57
CA GLU A 59 -18.28 19.03 11.15
C GLU A 59 -19.01 20.04 10.24
N ASN A 60 -18.96 21.34 10.57
CA ASN A 60 -19.55 22.40 9.78
C ASN A 60 -18.49 23.11 8.94
N GLY A 61 -18.89 23.74 7.84
CA GLY A 61 -17.91 24.36 6.99
C GLY A 61 -18.37 25.52 6.12
N VAL A 62 -17.37 26.25 5.61
CA VAL A 62 -17.55 27.32 4.62
C VAL A 62 -16.59 27.07 3.45
N ALA A 63 -17.13 27.03 2.24
CA ALA A 63 -16.37 27.04 1.02
C ALA A 63 -16.47 28.43 0.36
N VAL A 64 -15.34 29.06 0.10
CA VAL A 64 -15.25 30.39 -0.51
C VAL A 64 -14.51 30.29 -1.84
N GLY A 65 -15.14 30.81 -2.92
CA GLY A 65 -14.55 30.90 -4.25
C GLY A 65 -14.97 32.21 -4.92
N GLY A 66 -14.43 32.42 -6.15
CA GLY A 66 -14.76 33.55 -7.00
C GLY A 66 -13.96 34.82 -6.71
N SER A 67 -13.28 35.32 -7.74
CA SER A 67 -12.32 36.45 -7.66
C SER A 67 -12.92 37.77 -7.18
N THR A 68 -14.25 37.92 -7.26
CA THR A 68 -14.98 39.10 -6.78
C THR A 68 -15.52 38.95 -5.36
N THR A 69 -15.19 37.89 -4.66
CA THR A 69 -15.60 37.70 -3.27
C THR A 69 -14.71 38.54 -2.33
N GLU A 70 -15.34 39.37 -1.49
CA GLU A 70 -14.68 40.16 -0.45
C GLU A 70 -15.33 39.87 0.91
N MET A 71 -14.54 39.49 1.91
CA MET A 71 -15.04 39.08 3.22
C MET A 71 -14.14 39.55 4.35
N LYS A 72 -14.73 39.92 5.49
CA LYS A 72 -13.96 40.25 6.70
C LYS A 72 -13.61 39.03 7.52
N ASN A 73 -14.60 38.19 7.83
CA ASN A 73 -14.38 37.07 8.74
C ASN A 73 -15.15 35.83 8.30
N VAL A 74 -14.45 34.72 8.25
CA VAL A 74 -15.00 33.40 7.92
C VAL A 74 -14.65 32.41 9.01
N TYR A 75 -15.65 31.65 9.48
CA TYR A 75 -15.52 30.61 10.49
C TYR A 75 -16.18 29.32 10.01
N GLY A 76 -15.49 28.20 10.08
CA GLY A 76 -16.09 26.88 9.84
C GLY A 76 -17.15 26.57 10.90
N GLY A 77 -16.76 26.73 12.16
CA GLY A 77 -17.67 26.64 13.32
C GLY A 77 -17.37 27.70 14.37
N TYR A 78 -18.39 28.20 15.06
CA TYR A 78 -18.26 29.23 16.09
C TYR A 78 -19.14 28.93 17.29
N VAL A 79 -18.51 28.86 18.47
CA VAL A 79 -19.21 28.71 19.78
C VAL A 79 -18.94 29.96 20.61
N ASN A 80 -20.01 30.58 21.13
CA ASN A 80 -19.91 31.79 21.93
C ASN A 80 -19.83 31.54 23.44
N ASP A 81 -19.69 30.28 23.87
CA ASP A 81 -19.61 29.89 25.28
C ASP A 81 -18.58 28.75 25.50
N ALA A 82 -18.70 27.99 26.59
CA ALA A 82 -17.75 27.00 27.06
C ALA A 82 -17.81 25.63 26.35
N ASN A 83 -18.43 25.54 25.17
CA ASN A 83 -18.53 24.31 24.41
C ASN A 83 -17.51 24.22 23.27
N THR A 84 -17.38 23.01 22.71
CA THR A 84 -16.33 22.65 21.76
C THR A 84 -16.69 23.03 20.32
N ALA A 85 -15.72 23.58 19.58
CA ALA A 85 -15.70 23.69 18.14
C ALA A 85 -14.78 22.57 17.58
N GLU A 86 -15.36 21.52 17.00
CA GLU A 86 -14.67 20.29 16.62
C GLU A 86 -14.87 19.97 15.14
N LYS A 87 -13.78 19.61 14.42
CA LYS A 87 -13.83 19.12 13.03
C LYS A 87 -14.53 20.07 12.05
N ASN A 88 -14.56 21.37 12.33
CA ASN A 88 -15.11 22.34 11.41
C ASN A 88 -14.04 22.75 10.38
N TRP A 89 -14.48 23.22 9.23
CA TRP A 89 -13.55 23.49 8.14
C TRP A 89 -13.88 24.78 7.37
N VAL A 90 -12.83 25.39 6.80
CA VAL A 90 -12.92 26.47 5.84
C VAL A 90 -12.05 26.13 4.64
N THR A 91 -12.61 26.22 3.43
CA THR A 91 -11.87 26.10 2.17
C THR A 91 -11.95 27.42 1.40
N VAL A 92 -10.79 27.94 0.98
CA VAL A 92 -10.67 29.15 0.16
C VAL A 92 -9.98 28.78 -1.15
N THR A 93 -10.68 28.97 -2.27
CA THR A 93 -10.12 28.75 -3.60
C THR A 93 -9.84 30.08 -4.34
N ASP A 94 -10.52 31.16 -3.95
CA ASP A 94 -10.34 32.51 -4.50
C ASP A 94 -11.03 33.55 -3.60
N GLY A 95 -10.87 34.87 -3.91
CA GLY A 95 -11.46 35.99 -3.18
C GLY A 95 -10.49 36.70 -2.23
N LYS A 96 -10.97 37.79 -1.63
CA LYS A 96 -10.22 38.57 -0.62
C LYS A 96 -10.86 38.42 0.75
N ILE A 97 -10.09 37.93 1.71
CA ILE A 97 -10.60 37.61 3.05
C ILE A 97 -9.62 38.17 4.10
N ASP A 98 -10.16 38.84 5.12
CA ASP A 98 -9.29 39.32 6.20
C ASP A 98 -8.92 38.18 7.16
N ASN A 99 -9.93 37.50 7.76
CA ASN A 99 -9.68 36.48 8.78
C ASN A 99 -10.33 35.15 8.42
N VAL A 100 -9.55 34.06 8.52
CA VAL A 100 -9.97 32.67 8.26
C VAL A 100 -9.74 31.86 9.51
N VAL A 101 -10.81 31.22 10.04
CA VAL A 101 -10.75 30.40 11.25
C VAL A 101 -11.51 29.08 11.03
N GLY A 102 -10.83 27.93 11.15
CA GLY A 102 -11.46 26.62 11.03
C GLY A 102 -12.53 26.41 12.10
N GLY A 103 -12.17 26.53 13.37
CA GLY A 103 -13.08 26.47 14.50
C GLY A 103 -12.77 27.48 15.59
N TYR A 104 -13.79 28.12 16.12
CA TYR A 104 -13.67 29.08 17.21
C TYR A 104 -14.52 28.68 18.41
N SER A 105 -13.93 28.72 19.61
CA SER A 105 -14.67 28.62 20.85
C SER A 105 -14.28 29.74 21.80
N TRP A 106 -15.26 30.41 22.42
CA TRP A 106 -14.93 31.47 23.39
C TRP A 106 -14.20 30.92 24.62
N SER A 107 -14.72 29.87 25.24
CA SER A 107 -14.10 29.31 26.45
C SER A 107 -14.10 27.78 26.54
N GLY A 108 -14.54 27.08 25.48
CA GLY A 108 -14.37 25.64 25.29
C GLY A 108 -13.22 25.30 24.37
N ASP A 109 -13.07 24.04 23.99
CA ASP A 109 -12.01 23.56 23.15
C ASP A 109 -12.22 23.92 21.66
N ALA A 110 -11.13 24.18 20.91
CA ALA A 110 -11.15 24.34 19.46
C ALA A 110 -10.22 23.30 18.83
N ILE A 111 -10.75 22.11 18.54
CA ILE A 111 -9.96 20.92 18.24
C ILE A 111 -10.27 20.30 16.88
N GLU A 112 -9.24 19.71 16.25
CA GLU A 112 -9.37 18.95 15.00
C GLU A 112 -10.06 19.74 13.87
N ASN A 113 -9.97 21.07 13.87
CA ASN A 113 -10.52 21.91 12.81
C ASN A 113 -9.53 22.05 11.66
N CYS A 114 -10.03 22.36 10.46
CA CYS A 114 -9.25 22.38 9.24
C CYS A 114 -9.42 23.69 8.47
N VAL A 115 -8.32 24.22 7.90
CA VAL A 115 -8.30 25.33 6.95
C VAL A 115 -7.53 24.92 5.71
N ILE A 116 -8.14 25.08 4.54
CA ILE A 116 -7.51 24.79 3.24
C ILE A 116 -7.55 26.06 2.39
N ILE A 117 -6.39 26.55 1.96
CA ILE A 117 -6.24 27.72 1.10
C ILE A 117 -5.50 27.29 -0.16
N SER A 118 -6.17 27.33 -1.31
CA SER A 118 -5.59 27.00 -2.61
C SER A 118 -5.51 28.20 -3.57
N GLY A 119 -6.01 29.36 -3.14
CA GLY A 119 -6.00 30.60 -3.92
C GLY A 119 -6.55 31.77 -3.13
N GLY A 120 -6.72 32.92 -3.80
CA GLY A 120 -7.24 34.15 -3.19
C GLY A 120 -6.19 34.97 -2.44
N GLU A 121 -6.64 35.99 -1.74
CA GLU A 121 -5.81 36.93 -0.95
C GLU A 121 -6.31 36.97 0.50
N ILE A 122 -5.43 36.59 1.46
CA ILE A 122 -5.76 36.58 2.89
C ILE A 122 -4.97 37.69 3.58
N ASN A 123 -5.67 38.65 4.21
CA ASN A 123 -5.06 39.93 4.60
C ASN A 123 -4.72 40.07 6.08
N SER A 124 -5.26 39.23 7.00
CA SER A 124 -5.02 39.48 8.41
C SER A 124 -4.58 38.22 9.19
N LYS A 125 -5.47 37.25 9.45
CA LYS A 125 -5.16 36.12 10.32
C LYS A 125 -5.70 34.81 9.79
N ILE A 126 -4.93 33.72 10.00
CA ILE A 126 -5.31 32.36 9.67
C ILE A 126 -5.13 31.50 10.92
N TYR A 127 -6.21 30.89 11.41
CA TYR A 127 -6.18 29.97 12.55
C TYR A 127 -6.86 28.65 12.18
N GLY A 128 -6.19 27.51 12.42
CA GLY A 128 -6.83 26.20 12.35
C GLY A 128 -7.92 26.09 13.42
N GLY A 129 -7.54 26.30 14.69
CA GLY A 129 -8.46 26.45 15.81
C GLY A 129 -8.13 27.67 16.65
N TYR A 130 -9.15 28.35 17.20
CA TYR A 130 -8.95 29.47 18.12
C TYR A 130 -9.84 29.36 19.34
N CYS A 131 -9.22 29.42 20.52
CA CYS A 131 -9.91 29.45 21.81
C CYS A 131 -9.33 30.53 22.72
N THR A 132 -10.14 31.14 23.58
CA THR A 132 -9.64 32.17 24.52
C THR A 132 -9.09 31.59 25.82
N SER A 133 -9.46 30.37 26.23
CA SER A 133 -9.07 29.84 27.55
C SER A 133 -8.81 28.34 27.66
N LYS A 134 -9.16 27.56 26.67
CA LYS A 134 -9.05 26.10 26.65
C LYS A 134 -8.13 25.64 25.51
N PRO A 135 -7.88 24.33 25.33
CA PRO A 135 -7.06 23.81 24.25
C PRO A 135 -7.48 24.24 22.84
N ALA A 136 -6.47 24.48 21.98
CA ALA A 136 -6.58 24.64 20.54
C ALA A 136 -5.67 23.63 19.86
N ASP A 137 -5.99 22.35 19.99
CA ASP A 137 -5.12 21.22 19.68
C ASP A 137 -5.58 20.44 18.45
N GLY A 138 -4.63 19.78 17.77
CA GLY A 138 -4.93 18.85 16.68
C GLY A 138 -5.52 19.49 15.42
N ASN A 139 -5.40 20.81 15.25
CA ASN A 139 -5.94 21.52 14.09
C ASN A 139 -5.00 21.43 12.89
N GLU A 140 -5.56 21.53 11.69
CA GLU A 140 -4.81 21.41 10.45
C GLU A 140 -4.99 22.66 9.56
N ILE A 141 -3.88 23.15 8.98
CA ILE A 141 -3.87 24.20 7.96
C ILE A 141 -3.12 23.69 6.73
N THR A 142 -3.72 23.75 5.56
CA THR A 142 -3.06 23.50 4.29
C THR A 142 -3.11 24.74 3.41
N ILE A 143 -1.93 25.22 2.96
CA ILE A 143 -1.80 26.36 2.05
C ILE A 143 -1.09 25.89 0.79
N SER A 144 -1.81 25.84 -0.33
CA SER A 144 -1.30 25.35 -1.61
C SER A 144 -1.23 26.39 -2.71
N GLY A 145 -1.60 27.64 -2.41
CA GLY A 145 -1.56 28.76 -3.35
C GLY A 145 -2.08 30.04 -2.70
N GLY A 146 -2.23 31.09 -3.51
CA GLY A 146 -2.76 32.38 -3.06
C GLY A 146 -1.72 33.36 -2.53
N LYS A 147 -2.18 34.58 -2.25
CA LYS A 147 -1.39 35.67 -1.66
C LYS A 147 -1.74 35.79 -0.19
N ILE A 148 -0.77 35.51 0.67
CA ILE A 148 -0.96 35.45 2.11
C ILE A 148 -0.30 36.70 2.73
N ASN A 149 -1.08 37.74 2.89
CA ASN A 149 -0.66 39.00 3.54
C ASN A 149 -0.81 38.93 5.08
N SER A 150 -1.25 37.79 5.60
CA SER A 150 -1.43 37.57 7.04
C SER A 150 -0.14 37.74 7.81
N GLU A 151 -0.16 38.56 8.84
CA GLU A 151 0.96 38.65 9.79
C GLU A 151 1.07 37.41 10.70
N VAL A 152 -0.06 36.75 10.97
CA VAL A 152 -0.12 35.61 11.90
C VAL A 152 -0.88 34.45 11.28
N ILE A 153 -0.20 33.33 11.19
CA ILE A 153 -0.77 32.01 10.89
C ILE A 153 -0.50 31.10 12.08
N ALA A 154 -1.52 30.50 12.68
CA ALA A 154 -1.32 29.56 13.78
C ALA A 154 -2.15 28.28 13.59
N GLY A 155 -1.51 27.13 13.72
CA GLY A 155 -2.19 25.83 13.72
C GLY A 155 -3.30 25.82 14.76
N GLY A 156 -2.95 26.11 16.02
CA GLY A 156 -3.88 26.39 17.11
C GLY A 156 -3.51 27.69 17.82
N ARG A 157 -4.52 28.49 18.20
CA ARG A 157 -4.32 29.65 19.06
C ARG A 157 -5.16 29.54 20.32
N SER A 158 -4.51 29.60 21.47
CA SER A 158 -5.18 29.60 22.78
C SER A 158 -4.80 30.82 23.60
N GLY A 159 -5.74 31.37 24.36
CA GLY A 159 -5.44 32.40 25.36
C GLY A 159 -4.76 31.83 26.61
N ASN A 160 -5.21 30.68 27.11
CA ASN A 160 -4.71 30.10 28.37
C ASN A 160 -4.72 28.55 28.40
N GLY A 161 -5.02 27.86 27.29
CA GLY A 161 -4.93 26.40 27.14
C GLY A 161 -3.67 25.98 26.39
N THR A 162 -3.57 24.70 26.08
CA THR A 162 -2.56 24.16 25.17
C THR A 162 -2.82 24.55 23.72
N ALA A 163 -1.76 24.50 22.88
CA ALA A 163 -1.87 24.64 21.42
C ALA A 163 -0.88 23.66 20.80
N ILE A 164 -1.21 22.37 20.85
CA ILE A 164 -0.32 21.26 20.53
C ILE A 164 -0.90 20.34 19.44
N ASN A 165 -0.05 19.46 18.88
CA ASN A 165 -0.42 18.49 17.86
C ASN A 165 -1.06 19.12 16.60
N ASN A 166 -0.82 20.41 16.34
CA ASN A 166 -1.32 21.07 15.16
C ASN A 166 -0.39 20.83 13.96
N VAL A 167 -0.98 20.76 12.77
CA VAL A 167 -0.22 20.50 11.53
C VAL A 167 -0.44 21.64 10.54
N ILE A 168 0.66 22.19 10.03
CA ILE A 168 0.62 23.17 8.94
C ILE A 168 1.38 22.58 7.75
N THR A 169 0.72 22.52 6.59
CA THR A 169 1.29 22.03 5.34
C THR A 169 1.31 23.13 4.30
N ILE A 170 2.48 23.39 3.71
CA ILE A 170 2.67 24.35 2.63
C ILE A 170 3.17 23.60 1.40
N ASN A 171 2.43 23.68 0.30
CA ASN A 171 2.77 23.02 -0.96
C ASN A 171 2.40 23.91 -2.17
N ALA A 172 2.53 23.40 -3.37
CA ALA A 172 2.14 24.06 -4.62
C ALA A 172 1.17 23.19 -5.44
N ALA A 173 0.31 22.41 -4.79
CA ALA A 173 -0.62 21.47 -5.45
C ALA A 173 -1.67 22.17 -6.32
N SER A 174 -1.93 23.47 -6.10
CA SER A 174 -2.80 24.30 -6.95
C SER A 174 -2.13 24.84 -8.23
N GLY A 175 -0.84 24.51 -8.44
CA GLY A 175 -0.05 24.91 -9.63
C GLY A 175 0.94 26.03 -9.37
N GLU A 176 0.58 27.04 -8.55
CA GLU A 176 1.48 28.10 -8.12
C GLU A 176 1.69 28.05 -6.61
N LYS A 177 2.95 28.25 -6.17
CA LYS A 177 3.26 28.27 -4.74
C LYS A 177 2.61 29.49 -4.07
N PRO A 178 2.23 29.41 -2.78
CA PRO A 178 1.73 30.57 -2.05
C PRO A 178 2.82 31.65 -1.91
N VAL A 179 2.38 32.91 -1.90
CA VAL A 179 3.25 34.07 -1.68
C VAL A 179 2.92 34.67 -0.33
N PHE A 180 3.87 34.67 0.60
CA PHE A 180 3.69 35.21 1.95
C PHE A 180 4.19 36.65 2.02
N SER A 181 3.58 37.46 2.92
CA SER A 181 4.12 38.76 3.31
C SER A 181 5.44 38.57 4.06
N ALA A 182 6.35 39.54 3.88
CA ALA A 182 7.61 39.61 4.67
C ALA A 182 7.38 39.76 6.20
N ASP A 183 6.16 40.11 6.62
CA ASP A 183 5.80 40.21 8.05
C ASP A 183 5.13 38.94 8.59
N THR A 184 4.89 37.91 7.74
CA THR A 184 4.21 36.67 8.14
C THR A 184 5.05 35.85 9.11
N ILE A 185 4.48 35.54 10.28
CA ILE A 185 5.02 34.54 11.21
C ILE A 185 4.07 33.35 11.28
N ILE A 186 4.62 32.16 11.14
CA ILE A 186 3.87 30.91 11.25
C ILE A 186 4.16 30.25 12.60
N TYR A 187 3.11 30.03 13.38
CA TYR A 187 3.14 29.39 14.69
C TYR A 187 2.56 27.97 14.59
N GLY A 188 3.28 26.96 15.06
CA GLY A 188 2.71 25.63 15.27
C GLY A 188 1.56 25.70 16.27
N GLY A 189 1.84 26.28 17.43
CA GLY A 189 0.86 26.72 18.42
C GLY A 189 1.16 28.14 18.88
N ASP A 190 0.13 28.95 19.09
CA ASP A 190 0.25 30.29 19.64
C ASP A 190 -0.56 30.38 20.95
N ASN A 191 0.10 30.87 22.00
CA ASN A 191 -0.50 30.99 23.30
C ASN A 191 -0.06 32.30 23.96
N THR A 192 -1.02 33.07 24.45
CA THR A 192 -0.73 34.35 25.15
C THR A 192 -0.17 34.15 26.55
N THR A 193 -0.31 32.94 27.13
CA THR A 193 0.19 32.58 28.46
C THR A 193 1.44 31.72 28.33
N SER A 194 2.59 32.19 28.74
CA SER A 194 3.90 31.55 28.57
C SER A 194 4.08 30.19 29.27
N SER A 195 3.18 29.84 30.20
CA SER A 195 3.29 28.60 30.99
C SER A 195 2.60 27.37 30.39
N LYS A 196 1.88 27.51 29.27
CA LYS A 196 1.17 26.40 28.63
C LYS A 196 1.92 25.90 27.43
N ASP A 197 1.81 24.58 27.19
CA ASP A 197 2.46 23.96 26.06
C ASP A 197 1.84 24.42 24.73
N LYS A 198 2.71 24.85 23.82
CA LYS A 198 2.36 25.35 22.50
C LYS A 198 3.26 24.81 21.40
N ARG A 199 3.99 23.72 21.71
CA ARG A 199 5.00 23.17 20.81
C ARG A 199 4.85 21.68 20.58
N THR A 200 4.56 20.89 21.61
CA THR A 200 4.52 19.41 21.53
C THR A 200 3.63 18.94 20.39
N GLY A 201 4.17 18.08 19.52
CA GLY A 201 3.50 17.51 18.36
C GLY A 201 3.20 18.48 17.22
N ASN A 202 3.45 19.78 17.37
CA ASN A 202 3.22 20.74 16.29
C ASN A 202 4.19 20.47 15.13
N THR A 203 3.65 20.37 13.92
CA THR A 203 4.38 19.95 12.73
C THR A 203 4.22 20.97 11.60
N LEU A 204 5.33 21.36 10.98
CA LEU A 204 5.36 22.12 9.73
C LEU A 204 5.85 21.23 8.60
N ASN A 205 5.02 20.99 7.60
CA ASN A 205 5.37 20.27 6.38
C ASN A 205 5.60 21.26 5.24
N LEU A 206 6.81 21.31 4.71
CA LEU A 206 7.19 22.12 3.56
C LEU A 206 7.37 21.23 2.35
N GLN A 207 6.48 21.37 1.36
CA GLN A 207 6.40 20.56 0.16
C GLN A 207 6.54 21.42 -1.11
N THR A 208 7.20 22.56 -1.00
CA THR A 208 7.56 23.45 -2.13
C THR A 208 8.78 24.24 -1.74
N LYS A 209 9.49 24.80 -2.71
CA LYS A 209 10.76 25.54 -2.52
C LYS A 209 10.62 27.04 -2.78
N GLY A 210 11.62 27.80 -2.31
CA GLY A 210 11.70 29.24 -2.53
C GLY A 210 10.59 30.02 -1.80
N LEU A 211 10.20 29.55 -0.62
CA LEU A 211 9.30 30.27 0.27
C LEU A 211 10.08 31.37 1.01
N GLU A 212 9.44 32.51 1.25
CA GLU A 212 9.99 33.61 2.02
C GLU A 212 8.94 34.16 2.98
N MET A 213 9.31 34.41 4.24
CA MET A 213 8.46 34.98 5.29
C MET A 213 9.30 35.47 6.45
N LYS A 214 8.67 36.13 7.43
CA LYS A 214 9.41 36.69 8.58
C LYS A 214 9.99 35.57 9.45
N ASN A 215 9.17 34.69 10.01
CA ASN A 215 9.64 33.66 10.94
C ASN A 215 8.70 32.45 11.05
N ILE A 216 9.22 31.37 11.65
CA ILE A 216 8.46 30.20 12.10
C ILE A 216 8.77 29.98 13.59
N THR A 217 7.79 29.48 14.37
CA THR A 217 8.02 29.25 15.80
C THR A 217 7.06 28.21 16.38
N ASN A 218 7.45 27.59 17.51
CA ASN A 218 6.66 26.61 18.26
C ASN A 218 6.35 25.33 17.49
N PHE A 219 7.31 24.83 16.71
CA PHE A 219 7.25 23.54 16.05
C PHE A 219 8.16 22.54 16.74
N GLU A 220 7.65 21.35 17.03
CA GLU A 220 8.46 20.19 17.40
C GLU A 220 9.05 19.53 16.15
N ASN A 221 8.26 19.44 15.06
CA ASN A 221 8.66 18.78 13.83
C ASN A 221 8.68 19.76 12.65
N LEU A 222 9.83 19.84 11.98
CA LEU A 222 10.04 20.59 10.75
C LEU A 222 10.37 19.59 9.64
N ASN A 223 9.43 19.35 8.74
CA ASN A 223 9.53 18.34 7.69
C ASN A 223 9.71 19.00 6.32
N PHE A 224 10.83 18.74 5.68
CA PHE A 224 11.19 19.27 4.38
C PHE A 224 11.07 18.17 3.32
N TYR A 225 10.07 18.26 2.45
CA TYR A 225 9.87 17.37 1.32
C TYR A 225 10.40 18.04 0.07
N LEU A 226 11.63 17.68 -0.32
CA LEU A 226 12.28 18.23 -1.51
C LEU A 226 11.55 17.77 -2.77
N GLN A 227 11.19 18.69 -3.64
CA GLN A 227 10.52 18.39 -4.88
C GLN A 227 11.47 17.75 -5.90
N GLU A 228 10.95 17.01 -6.87
CA GLU A 228 11.75 16.32 -7.90
C GLU A 228 12.63 17.28 -8.71
N ASP A 229 12.20 18.52 -8.87
CA ASP A 229 12.91 19.60 -9.56
C ASP A 229 13.90 20.38 -8.67
N THR A 230 14.14 19.92 -7.44
CA THR A 230 15.13 20.53 -6.54
C THR A 230 16.54 20.27 -7.07
N ILE A 231 17.35 21.33 -7.13
CA ILE A 231 18.74 21.29 -7.61
C ILE A 231 19.72 21.75 -6.52
N ASN A 232 21.00 21.48 -6.74
CA ASN A 232 22.08 21.94 -5.87
C ASN A 232 22.04 23.45 -5.63
N GLY A 233 22.08 23.86 -4.37
CA GLY A 233 22.05 25.26 -3.95
C GLY A 233 20.65 25.85 -3.77
N ASP A 234 19.57 25.13 -4.09
CA ASP A 234 18.20 25.59 -3.84
C ASP A 234 17.97 25.88 -2.35
N THR A 235 17.07 26.83 -2.08
CA THR A 235 16.59 27.14 -0.73
C THR A 235 15.09 26.85 -0.63
N ILE A 236 14.70 26.08 0.38
CA ILE A 236 13.30 25.73 0.62
C ILE A 236 12.58 26.89 1.32
N LEU A 237 13.13 27.38 2.44
CA LEU A 237 12.54 28.46 3.22
C LEU A 237 13.57 29.51 3.62
N THR A 238 13.33 30.75 3.22
CA THR A 238 14.07 31.92 3.67
C THR A 238 13.28 32.66 4.73
N LEU A 239 13.92 32.93 5.87
CA LEU A 239 13.38 33.73 6.97
C LEU A 239 14.12 35.06 7.08
N THR A 240 13.39 36.12 7.41
CA THR A 240 13.90 37.52 7.37
C THR A 240 13.85 38.22 8.71
N ASP A 241 13.46 37.53 9.80
CA ASP A 241 13.40 38.16 11.13
C ASP A 241 14.78 38.67 11.56
N ASP A 242 14.84 39.93 11.91
CA ASP A 242 16.05 40.63 12.34
C ASP A 242 16.64 40.09 13.67
N LYS A 243 15.84 39.38 14.45
CA LYS A 243 16.25 38.70 15.69
C LYS A 243 16.77 37.27 15.46
N GLY A 244 16.80 36.83 14.20
CA GLY A 244 17.11 35.46 13.88
C GLY A 244 15.92 34.49 14.09
N THR A 245 16.19 33.21 13.99
CA THR A 245 15.20 32.14 14.15
C THR A 245 15.69 31.14 15.17
N ASP A 246 14.85 30.78 16.12
CA ASP A 246 15.13 29.74 17.12
C ASP A 246 14.29 28.47 16.83
N ILE A 247 15.01 27.40 16.47
CA ILE A 247 14.46 26.04 16.26
C ILE A 247 15.01 25.05 17.29
N SER A 248 15.55 25.52 18.41
CA SER A 248 16.15 24.65 19.43
C SER A 248 15.19 23.57 19.90
N GLY A 249 15.69 22.33 19.98
CA GLY A 249 14.94 21.13 20.36
C GLY A 249 13.92 20.67 19.31
N SER A 250 13.92 21.19 18.08
CA SER A 250 13.08 20.67 17.01
C SER A 250 13.69 19.41 16.36
N ASN A 251 12.82 18.58 15.77
CA ASN A 251 13.19 17.51 14.87
C ASN A 251 13.14 18.05 13.44
N VAL A 252 14.29 18.18 12.79
CA VAL A 252 14.40 18.58 11.38
C VAL A 252 14.51 17.32 10.53
N ASN A 253 13.50 17.05 9.73
CA ASN A 253 13.43 15.87 8.90
C ASN A 253 13.44 16.25 7.42
N VAL A 254 14.19 15.52 6.61
CA VAL A 254 14.29 15.75 5.17
C VAL A 254 14.02 14.50 4.36
N GLY A 255 13.41 14.67 3.21
CA GLY A 255 13.16 13.59 2.23
C GLY A 255 12.69 14.15 0.89
N MET A 256 12.67 13.30 -0.14
CA MET A 256 12.17 13.69 -1.46
C MET A 256 10.64 13.53 -1.53
N ALA A 257 9.92 14.43 -2.16
CA ALA A 257 8.47 14.36 -2.34
C ALA A 257 8.04 13.42 -3.47
N GLY A 258 8.95 12.83 -4.20
CA GLY A 258 8.66 11.95 -5.31
C GLY A 258 9.71 10.87 -5.47
N SER A 259 9.57 10.08 -6.52
CA SER A 259 10.46 8.97 -6.82
C SER A 259 11.63 9.35 -7.75
N THR A 260 11.63 10.56 -8.30
CA THR A 260 12.72 11.09 -9.15
C THR A 260 13.40 12.28 -8.48
N SER A 261 14.70 12.41 -8.68
CA SER A 261 15.48 13.56 -8.23
C SER A 261 16.61 13.82 -9.22
N THR A 262 16.92 15.10 -9.43
CA THR A 262 18.10 15.54 -10.19
C THR A 262 19.35 15.69 -9.33
N LEU A 263 19.19 15.59 -8.00
CA LEU A 263 20.27 15.75 -7.03
C LEU A 263 21.31 14.63 -7.15
N GLN A 264 22.57 14.99 -7.09
CA GLN A 264 23.74 14.12 -7.13
C GLN A 264 24.40 14.02 -5.77
N VAL A 265 25.23 13.00 -5.56
CA VAL A 265 26.05 12.85 -4.35
C VAL A 265 26.88 14.11 -4.11
N GLY A 266 26.78 14.66 -2.92
CA GLY A 266 27.47 15.88 -2.51
C GLY A 266 26.72 17.19 -2.79
N ASP A 267 25.59 17.14 -3.53
CA ASP A 267 24.72 18.30 -3.69
C ASP A 267 24.14 18.75 -2.35
N MET A 268 23.99 20.06 -2.19
CA MET A 268 23.51 20.70 -0.98
C MET A 268 22.23 21.48 -1.24
N VAL A 269 21.27 21.36 -0.33
CA VAL A 269 20.00 22.11 -0.34
C VAL A 269 19.84 22.83 0.97
N ASN A 270 19.62 24.15 0.92
CA ASN A 270 19.33 24.95 2.11
C ASN A 270 17.88 24.72 2.53
N LEU A 271 17.66 23.96 3.60
CA LEU A 271 16.31 23.68 4.11
C LEU A 271 15.69 24.95 4.71
N LEU A 272 16.46 25.65 5.51
CA LEU A 272 16.09 26.86 6.24
C LEU A 272 17.25 27.83 6.28
N THR A 273 17.02 29.10 5.96
CA THR A 273 18.03 30.17 6.00
C THR A 273 17.47 31.38 6.70
N ASN A 274 18.27 32.01 7.59
CA ASN A 274 18.01 33.34 8.12
C ASN A 274 19.35 34.11 8.21
N SER A 275 19.49 35.16 7.43
CA SER A 275 20.73 35.97 7.40
C SER A 275 21.14 36.54 8.76
N ASN A 276 20.18 36.68 9.69
CA ASN A 276 20.41 37.22 11.05
C ASN A 276 20.70 36.12 12.09
N GLY A 277 20.81 34.86 11.64
CA GLY A 277 21.21 33.70 12.44
C GLY A 277 20.12 32.72 12.73
N ILE A 278 20.53 31.47 12.97
CA ILE A 278 19.68 30.38 13.42
C ILE A 278 20.24 29.81 14.71
N THR A 279 19.39 29.75 15.74
CA THR A 279 19.69 29.04 16.99
C THR A 279 19.10 27.64 16.87
N ALA A 280 19.93 26.59 17.03
CA ALA A 280 19.56 25.20 16.79
C ALA A 280 20.09 24.26 17.90
N ASP A 281 19.96 24.66 19.15
CA ASP A 281 20.42 23.87 20.30
C ASP A 281 19.55 22.59 20.44
N ASN A 282 20.20 21.42 20.59
CA ASN A 282 19.54 20.15 20.76
C ASN A 282 18.57 19.79 19.60
N VAL A 283 18.83 20.24 18.38
CA VAL A 283 18.09 19.84 17.20
C VAL A 283 18.43 18.40 16.86
N THR A 284 17.42 17.58 16.54
CA THR A 284 17.63 16.25 15.97
C THR A 284 17.38 16.28 14.46
N TYR A 285 18.20 15.54 13.72
CA TYR A 285 18.10 15.44 12.29
C TYR A 285 17.61 14.04 11.91
N GLY A 286 16.52 13.98 11.15
CA GLY A 286 15.85 12.76 10.75
C GLY A 286 15.59 12.68 9.26
N ARG A 287 15.02 11.58 8.84
CA ARG A 287 14.65 11.29 7.46
C ARG A 287 13.15 11.18 7.33
N LEU A 288 12.63 11.58 6.18
CA LEU A 288 11.24 11.38 5.81
C LEU A 288 11.16 10.24 4.82
N GLN A 289 10.17 9.38 5.00
CA GLN A 289 9.85 8.38 4.02
C GLN A 289 9.29 9.04 2.76
N GLN A 290 9.72 8.56 1.60
CA GLN A 290 9.41 9.14 0.30
C GLN A 290 8.87 8.09 -0.62
N GLY A 291 7.82 8.43 -1.35
CA GLY A 291 7.14 7.48 -2.20
C GLY A 291 6.76 6.22 -1.42
N VAL A 292 6.59 5.11 -2.13
CA VAL A 292 6.33 3.80 -1.51
C VAL A 292 7.63 3.01 -1.38
N SER A 293 8.51 3.08 -2.39
CA SER A 293 9.56 2.08 -2.57
C SER A 293 10.98 2.59 -2.33
N ILE A 294 11.20 3.90 -2.39
CA ILE A 294 12.55 4.50 -2.34
C ILE A 294 12.66 5.48 -1.20
N GLU A 295 13.79 5.46 -0.51
CA GLU A 295 14.19 6.40 0.52
C GLU A 295 15.56 6.99 0.16
N TYR A 296 15.66 8.34 0.11
CA TYR A 296 16.93 9.03 -0.12
C TYR A 296 17.63 9.32 1.20
N GLU A 297 18.95 9.33 1.21
CA GLU A 297 19.75 9.61 2.39
C GLU A 297 20.40 10.97 2.30
N PHE A 298 20.26 11.74 3.38
CA PHE A 298 20.82 13.06 3.53
C PHE A 298 21.54 13.16 4.87
N THR A 299 22.70 13.82 4.87
CA THR A 299 23.29 14.38 6.09
C THR A 299 22.81 15.80 6.25
N THR A 300 22.28 16.15 7.43
CA THR A 300 21.73 17.48 7.70
C THR A 300 22.49 18.13 8.85
N ASP A 301 22.94 19.36 8.65
CA ASP A 301 23.72 20.10 9.62
C ASP A 301 23.39 21.59 9.60
N LEU A 302 23.69 22.31 10.71
CA LEU A 302 23.74 23.77 10.74
C LEU A 302 25.07 24.23 10.14
N SER A 303 25.02 24.96 9.02
CA SER A 303 26.16 25.55 8.35
C SER A 303 25.98 27.06 8.24
N GLY A 304 26.72 27.81 9.04
CA GLY A 304 26.56 29.27 9.13
C GLY A 304 25.14 29.66 9.56
N ASN A 305 24.43 30.38 8.69
CA ASN A 305 23.07 30.87 8.92
C ASN A 305 22.01 30.00 8.24
N SER A 306 22.33 28.73 7.93
CA SER A 306 21.44 27.81 7.21
C SER A 306 21.46 26.41 7.80
N ILE A 307 20.31 25.77 7.85
CA ILE A 307 20.21 24.32 7.98
C ILE A 307 20.34 23.74 6.57
N VAL A 308 21.36 22.91 6.35
CA VAL A 308 21.71 22.38 5.03
C VAL A 308 21.55 20.87 5.02
N ALA A 309 20.88 20.35 4.01
CA ALA A 309 20.86 18.91 3.71
C ALA A 309 21.85 18.63 2.57
N THR A 310 22.77 17.70 2.79
CA THR A 310 23.74 17.23 1.80
C THR A 310 23.37 15.81 1.38
N VAL A 311 23.36 15.54 0.07
CA VAL A 311 23.08 14.21 -0.47
C VAL A 311 24.23 13.26 -0.14
N ASP A 312 23.93 12.16 0.54
CA ASP A 312 24.93 11.18 1.00
C ASP A 312 25.54 10.36 -0.15
N LYS A 313 26.64 9.65 0.14
CA LYS A 313 27.34 8.76 -0.82
C LYS A 313 26.46 7.62 -1.36
N ALA A 314 25.46 7.19 -0.60
CA ALA A 314 24.43 6.26 -1.03
C ALA A 314 23.08 6.99 -0.96
N PRO A 315 22.75 7.81 -1.95
CA PRO A 315 21.65 8.78 -1.82
C PRO A 315 20.28 8.14 -1.79
N ALA A 316 20.14 6.90 -2.24
CA ALA A 316 18.86 6.21 -2.28
C ALA A 316 19.00 4.73 -1.96
N LYS A 317 18.00 4.20 -1.27
CA LYS A 317 17.80 2.77 -1.02
C LYS A 317 16.33 2.43 -1.11
N THR A 318 16.03 1.15 -1.32
CA THR A 318 14.65 0.67 -1.25
C THR A 318 14.18 0.53 0.19
N THR A 319 12.90 0.82 0.42
CA THR A 319 12.24 0.61 1.70
C THR A 319 11.94 -0.88 1.92
N GLU A 320 11.71 -1.31 3.16
CA GLU A 320 11.29 -2.70 3.46
C GLU A 320 9.94 -3.03 2.79
N GLN A 321 9.02 -2.08 2.75
CA GLN A 321 7.70 -2.29 2.13
C GLN A 321 7.75 -2.46 0.61
N SER A 322 8.84 -2.09 -0.07
CA SER A 322 9.05 -2.37 -1.50
C SER A 322 9.08 -3.88 -1.82
N LYS A 323 9.23 -4.73 -0.81
CA LYS A 323 9.04 -6.18 -0.91
C LYS A 323 7.59 -6.58 -1.21
N SER A 324 6.60 -5.80 -0.76
CA SER A 324 5.18 -6.17 -0.87
C SER A 324 4.73 -6.39 -2.32
N PRO A 325 5.03 -5.51 -3.30
CA PRO A 325 4.74 -5.78 -4.71
C PRO A 325 5.45 -7.04 -5.25
N VAL A 326 6.64 -7.37 -4.75
CA VAL A 326 7.42 -8.52 -5.21
C VAL A 326 6.86 -9.85 -4.73
N GLU A 327 6.13 -9.88 -3.59
CA GLU A 327 5.45 -11.09 -3.10
C GLU A 327 4.43 -11.66 -4.09
N THR A 328 3.87 -10.84 -4.99
CA THR A 328 3.00 -11.29 -6.08
C THR A 328 3.72 -12.27 -7.01
N GLN A 329 5.00 -12.03 -7.31
CA GLN A 329 5.78 -12.92 -8.16
C GLN A 329 5.99 -14.29 -7.52
N ILE A 330 6.18 -14.33 -6.19
CA ILE A 330 6.24 -15.59 -5.42
C ILE A 330 4.89 -16.30 -5.45
N ALA A 331 3.79 -15.59 -5.20
CA ALA A 331 2.44 -16.15 -5.26
C ALA A 331 2.16 -16.73 -6.64
N SER A 332 2.50 -16.01 -7.67
CA SER A 332 2.36 -16.41 -9.07
C SER A 332 3.14 -17.68 -9.40
N ALA A 333 4.43 -17.70 -9.12
CA ALA A 333 5.28 -18.87 -9.36
C ALA A 333 4.82 -20.10 -8.54
N ALA A 334 4.43 -19.90 -7.30
CA ALA A 334 3.89 -20.96 -6.45
C ALA A 334 2.58 -21.54 -7.00
N PHE A 335 1.76 -20.69 -7.65
CA PHE A 335 0.51 -21.14 -8.25
C PHE A 335 0.74 -21.96 -9.53
N VAL A 336 1.66 -21.54 -10.41
CA VAL A 336 2.11 -22.36 -11.56
C VAL A 336 2.72 -23.70 -11.09
N ASN A 337 3.48 -23.67 -9.99
CA ASN A 337 4.02 -24.87 -9.36
C ASN A 337 2.92 -25.83 -8.86
N SER A 338 1.80 -25.32 -8.35
CA SER A 338 0.64 -26.14 -7.98
C SER A 338 0.04 -26.84 -9.20
N GLY A 339 -0.01 -26.18 -10.36
CA GLY A 339 -0.38 -26.82 -11.63
C GLY A 339 0.60 -27.91 -12.05
N ALA A 340 1.92 -27.67 -11.88
CA ALA A 340 2.94 -28.70 -12.13
C ALA A 340 2.72 -29.93 -11.24
N ASP A 341 2.37 -29.73 -9.96
CA ASP A 341 2.04 -30.82 -9.05
C ASP A 341 0.81 -31.63 -9.51
N THR A 342 -0.22 -30.95 -10.02
CA THR A 342 -1.42 -31.59 -10.60
C THR A 342 -1.07 -32.44 -11.83
N VAL A 343 -0.26 -31.90 -12.75
CA VAL A 343 0.15 -32.63 -13.97
C VAL A 343 1.05 -33.82 -13.62
N ALA A 344 2.11 -33.61 -12.82
CA ALA A 344 3.06 -34.66 -12.43
C ALA A 344 2.50 -35.67 -11.41
N GLY A 345 1.37 -35.37 -10.78
CA GLY A 345 0.64 -36.25 -9.87
C GLY A 345 -0.51 -36.98 -10.57
N SER A 346 -1.73 -36.48 -10.34
CA SER A 346 -2.95 -37.10 -10.85
C SER A 346 -3.06 -37.07 -12.39
N GLY A 347 -2.47 -36.06 -13.06
CA GLY A 347 -2.48 -35.93 -14.51
C GLY A 347 -1.88 -37.15 -15.21
N ILE A 348 -0.60 -37.45 -14.89
CA ILE A 348 0.07 -38.64 -15.47
C ILE A 348 -0.58 -39.94 -14.99
N ALA A 349 -0.96 -40.02 -13.71
CA ALA A 349 -1.60 -41.23 -13.18
C ALA A 349 -2.93 -41.56 -13.92
N ASN A 350 -3.76 -40.54 -14.19
CA ASN A 350 -5.01 -40.68 -14.92
C ASN A 350 -4.76 -41.01 -16.40
N ALA A 351 -3.79 -40.36 -17.03
CA ALA A 351 -3.40 -40.64 -18.40
C ALA A 351 -2.97 -42.12 -18.59
N VAL A 352 -2.18 -42.67 -17.67
CA VAL A 352 -1.77 -44.07 -17.70
C VAL A 352 -2.93 -45.03 -17.55
N GLN A 353 -3.93 -44.65 -16.73
CA GLN A 353 -5.13 -45.50 -16.49
C GLN A 353 -6.12 -45.47 -17.66
N THR A 354 -6.25 -44.30 -18.34
CA THR A 354 -7.19 -44.12 -19.46
C THR A 354 -6.61 -44.55 -20.80
N ALA A 355 -5.28 -44.38 -21.00
CA ALA A 355 -4.65 -44.58 -22.30
C ALA A 355 -4.90 -45.97 -22.89
N GLY A 356 -5.57 -46.00 -24.05
CA GLY A 356 -5.80 -47.18 -24.88
C GLY A 356 -4.64 -47.44 -25.86
N SER A 357 -4.56 -48.68 -26.40
CA SER A 357 -3.56 -49.01 -27.41
C SER A 357 -4.03 -48.74 -28.84
N SER A 358 -5.34 -48.75 -29.07
CA SER A 358 -5.94 -48.52 -30.39
C SER A 358 -6.18 -47.03 -30.68
N SER A 359 -6.65 -46.30 -29.70
CA SER A 359 -7.04 -44.88 -29.80
C SER A 359 -6.35 -44.02 -28.72
N ALA A 360 -6.34 -42.70 -28.95
CA ALA A 360 -5.99 -41.75 -27.90
C ALA A 360 -7.26 -41.47 -27.08
N GLU A 361 -7.14 -41.67 -25.77
CA GLU A 361 -8.26 -41.51 -24.82
C GLU A 361 -8.11 -40.22 -24.02
N MET A 362 -9.22 -39.59 -23.70
CA MET A 362 -9.24 -38.35 -22.92
C MET A 362 -8.94 -38.63 -21.44
N PHE A 363 -8.10 -37.82 -20.85
CA PHE A 363 -7.88 -37.79 -19.41
C PHE A 363 -8.06 -36.38 -18.84
N GLY A 364 -8.44 -36.30 -17.57
CA GLY A 364 -8.55 -35.06 -16.82
C GLY A 364 -7.91 -35.21 -15.45
N ALA A 365 -7.36 -34.12 -14.94
CA ALA A 365 -6.90 -34.03 -13.59
C ALA A 365 -7.25 -32.64 -13.02
N SER A 366 -7.71 -32.63 -11.79
CA SER A 366 -8.00 -31.38 -11.07
C SER A 366 -7.24 -31.35 -9.74
N GLY A 367 -7.02 -30.17 -9.24
CA GLY A 367 -6.44 -29.94 -7.92
C GLY A 367 -6.84 -28.57 -7.42
N GLY A 368 -6.88 -28.41 -6.10
CA GLY A 368 -7.16 -27.12 -5.49
C GLY A 368 -6.87 -27.16 -4.01
N GLY A 369 -6.67 -26.00 -3.42
CA GLY A 369 -6.34 -25.96 -2.00
C GLY A 369 -6.13 -24.56 -1.45
N ASN A 370 -5.73 -24.56 -0.19
CA ASN A 370 -5.33 -23.36 0.54
C ASN A 370 -3.93 -23.61 1.11
N MET A 371 -2.97 -22.85 0.62
CA MET A 371 -1.55 -23.05 0.89
C MET A 371 -0.93 -21.75 1.36
N ARG A 372 -0.13 -21.81 2.41
CA ARG A 372 0.76 -20.73 2.85
C ARG A 372 2.20 -21.01 2.41
N TYR A 373 2.81 -20.04 1.79
CA TYR A 373 4.24 -20.05 1.44
C TYR A 373 4.98 -19.03 2.30
N LYS A 374 5.97 -19.50 3.07
CA LYS A 374 6.81 -18.64 3.90
C LYS A 374 7.95 -18.09 3.07
N SER A 375 7.93 -16.79 2.81
CA SER A 375 8.86 -16.08 1.92
C SER A 375 9.88 -15.18 2.63
N GLY A 376 9.96 -15.28 3.97
CA GLY A 376 10.59 -14.29 4.85
C GLY A 376 9.57 -13.23 5.29
N SER A 377 8.36 -13.47 4.98
CA SER A 377 7.01 -13.03 5.31
C SER A 377 6.13 -14.20 4.95
N TYR A 378 4.90 -13.99 4.48
CA TYR A 378 4.13 -15.10 3.93
C TYR A 378 3.13 -14.67 2.85
N SER A 379 2.79 -15.63 1.96
CA SER A 379 1.72 -15.49 1.01
C SER A 379 0.74 -16.67 1.16
N ASP A 380 -0.51 -16.36 1.46
CA ASP A 380 -1.62 -17.32 1.53
C ASP A 380 -2.29 -17.39 0.16
N MET A 381 -2.38 -18.57 -0.41
CA MET A 381 -2.93 -18.81 -1.73
C MET A 381 -4.10 -19.76 -1.66
N ARG A 382 -5.17 -19.43 -2.35
CA ARG A 382 -6.33 -20.31 -2.59
C ARG A 382 -6.60 -20.39 -4.09
N GLY A 383 -6.68 -21.60 -4.62
CA GLY A 383 -6.94 -21.71 -6.06
C GLY A 383 -7.22 -23.15 -6.51
N TYR A 384 -7.53 -23.24 -7.78
CA TYR A 384 -7.88 -24.47 -8.47
C TYR A 384 -7.07 -24.62 -9.75
N ASN A 385 -6.69 -25.85 -10.06
CA ASN A 385 -5.94 -26.22 -11.26
C ASN A 385 -6.74 -27.31 -12.01
N LEU A 386 -6.72 -27.23 -13.32
CA LEU A 386 -7.33 -28.19 -14.22
C LEU A 386 -6.32 -28.53 -15.33
N ALA A 387 -6.14 -29.81 -15.61
CA ALA A 387 -5.42 -30.31 -16.78
C ALA A 387 -6.32 -31.27 -17.54
N LEU A 388 -6.50 -31.07 -18.85
CA LEU A 388 -7.28 -31.90 -19.74
C LEU A 388 -6.40 -32.28 -20.92
N GLY A 389 -6.43 -33.56 -21.30
CA GLY A 389 -5.58 -34.03 -22.41
C GLY A 389 -6.05 -35.34 -23.04
N PHE A 390 -5.27 -35.79 -23.99
CA PHE A 390 -5.43 -37.08 -24.65
C PHE A 390 -4.17 -37.88 -24.45
N ALA A 391 -4.32 -39.15 -24.10
CA ALA A 391 -3.20 -40.06 -23.91
C ALA A 391 -3.37 -41.35 -24.77
N LYS A 392 -2.27 -41.77 -25.36
CA LYS A 392 -2.16 -43.03 -26.09
C LYS A 392 -1.11 -43.93 -25.45
N ALA A 393 -1.38 -45.21 -25.42
CA ALA A 393 -0.43 -46.21 -24.95
C ALA A 393 0.11 -47.05 -26.11
N ILE A 394 1.40 -47.37 -26.04
CA ILE A 394 2.09 -48.26 -26.97
C ILE A 394 2.81 -49.33 -26.15
N GLN A 395 2.59 -50.60 -26.50
CA GLN A 395 3.39 -51.69 -25.93
C GLN A 395 4.71 -51.80 -26.67
N ASN A 396 5.80 -51.87 -25.95
CA ASN A 396 7.13 -52.09 -26.49
C ASN A 396 7.85 -53.21 -25.70
N ASN A 397 9.09 -53.51 -26.08
CA ASN A 397 9.84 -54.60 -25.44
C ASN A 397 10.11 -54.38 -23.95
N ALA A 398 10.13 -53.14 -23.49
CA ALA A 398 10.36 -52.78 -22.09
C ALA A 398 9.07 -52.81 -21.25
N GLY A 399 7.88 -52.63 -21.91
CA GLY A 399 6.59 -52.54 -21.25
C GLY A 399 5.63 -51.57 -21.94
N LYS A 400 4.92 -50.75 -21.19
CA LYS A 400 3.88 -49.81 -21.67
C LYS A 400 4.43 -48.36 -21.69
N LEU A 401 4.45 -47.73 -22.88
CA LEU A 401 4.74 -46.31 -23.07
C LEU A 401 3.41 -45.56 -23.21
N THR A 402 3.16 -44.60 -22.32
CA THR A 402 1.99 -43.68 -22.37
C THR A 402 2.51 -42.29 -22.66
N TYR A 403 1.88 -41.56 -23.59
CA TYR A 403 2.21 -40.19 -23.94
C TYR A 403 0.99 -39.43 -24.46
N GLY A 404 1.04 -38.09 -24.37
CA GLY A 404 -0.01 -37.27 -24.92
C GLY A 404 0.09 -35.78 -24.59
N PRO A 405 -0.63 -34.96 -25.40
CA PRO A 405 -0.76 -33.53 -25.14
C PRO A 405 -1.78 -33.24 -24.06
N LEU A 406 -1.66 -32.07 -23.44
CA LEU A 406 -2.62 -31.53 -22.50
C LEU A 406 -2.78 -29.99 -22.63
N LEU A 407 -3.92 -29.53 -22.19
CA LEU A 407 -4.22 -28.12 -21.88
C LEU A 407 -4.31 -27.99 -20.36
N GLU A 408 -3.86 -26.85 -19.88
CA GLU A 408 -3.98 -26.55 -18.44
C GLU A 408 -4.55 -25.16 -18.20
N TYR A 409 -5.27 -25.04 -17.11
CA TYR A 409 -5.85 -23.80 -16.65
C TYR A 409 -5.87 -23.77 -15.12
N GLY A 410 -5.54 -22.64 -14.54
CA GLY A 410 -5.66 -22.43 -13.12
C GLY A 410 -6.13 -21.02 -12.79
N TRP A 411 -6.88 -20.89 -11.69
CA TRP A 411 -7.33 -19.59 -11.17
C TRP A 411 -7.37 -19.62 -9.65
N GLY A 412 -7.05 -18.49 -9.06
CA GLY A 412 -7.01 -18.35 -7.61
C GLY A 412 -6.82 -16.92 -7.16
N ASN A 413 -6.73 -16.76 -5.86
CA ASN A 413 -6.37 -15.51 -5.22
C ASN A 413 -5.25 -15.74 -4.20
N TYR A 414 -4.59 -14.65 -3.83
CA TYR A 414 -3.58 -14.67 -2.77
C TYR A 414 -3.74 -13.45 -1.86
N THR A 415 -3.25 -13.60 -0.64
CA THR A 415 -3.03 -12.51 0.31
C THR A 415 -1.59 -12.64 0.79
N SER A 416 -0.77 -11.62 0.56
CA SER A 416 0.58 -11.52 1.13
C SER A 416 0.60 -10.61 2.35
N GLN A 417 1.49 -10.90 3.29
CA GLN A 417 1.67 -10.08 4.48
C GLN A 417 3.13 -10.02 4.87
N LEU A 418 3.67 -8.80 4.97
CA LEU A 418 5.00 -8.55 5.48
C LEU A 418 5.01 -8.60 7.01
N ASP A 419 6.20 -8.82 7.59
CA ASP A 419 6.38 -8.80 9.04
C ASP A 419 6.09 -7.41 9.66
N SER A 420 6.23 -6.34 8.87
CA SER A 420 5.81 -4.97 9.21
C SER A 420 4.29 -4.76 9.30
N GLY A 421 3.50 -5.78 8.95
CA GLY A 421 2.03 -5.72 8.98
C GLY A 421 1.39 -5.24 7.68
N ILE A 422 2.16 -4.89 6.66
CA ILE A 422 1.63 -4.49 5.34
C ILE A 422 1.01 -5.71 4.67
N ARG A 423 -0.26 -5.57 4.31
CA ARG A 423 -1.05 -6.57 3.60
C ARG A 423 -1.26 -6.16 2.16
N ALA A 424 -1.21 -7.13 1.26
CA ALA A 424 -1.68 -6.99 -0.11
C ALA A 424 -2.53 -8.19 -0.52
N ASP A 425 -3.47 -7.96 -1.40
CA ASP A 425 -4.35 -8.96 -1.97
C ASP A 425 -4.24 -8.93 -3.50
N GLY A 426 -4.47 -10.07 -4.15
CA GLY A 426 -4.51 -10.16 -5.60
C GLY A 426 -5.09 -11.46 -6.09
N ASN A 427 -5.37 -11.48 -7.39
CA ASN A 427 -5.83 -12.67 -8.11
C ASN A 427 -4.70 -13.18 -9.01
N THR A 428 -4.76 -14.44 -9.35
CA THR A 428 -3.83 -15.05 -10.26
C THR A 428 -4.53 -16.09 -11.12
N LYS A 429 -4.19 -16.16 -12.40
CA LYS A 429 -4.65 -17.16 -13.33
C LYS A 429 -3.54 -17.54 -14.29
N TYR A 430 -3.52 -18.78 -14.72
CA TYR A 430 -2.62 -19.23 -15.80
C TYR A 430 -3.36 -20.14 -16.77
N TYR A 431 -2.87 -20.20 -17.98
CA TYR A 431 -3.32 -21.13 -19.01
C TYR A 431 -2.13 -21.54 -19.88
N GLY A 432 -2.17 -22.77 -20.34
CA GLY A 432 -1.05 -23.31 -21.08
C GLY A 432 -1.34 -24.62 -21.79
N ILE A 433 -0.32 -25.07 -22.49
CA ILE A 433 -0.27 -26.35 -23.17
C ILE A 433 0.87 -27.19 -22.61
N GLY A 434 0.78 -28.48 -22.73
CA GLY A 434 1.86 -29.35 -22.30
C GLY A 434 1.86 -30.71 -22.98
N MET A 435 2.83 -31.50 -22.63
CA MET A 435 2.96 -32.90 -23.02
C MET A 435 3.38 -33.72 -21.82
N ILE A 436 2.90 -34.94 -21.75
CA ILE A 436 3.29 -35.93 -20.76
C ILE A 436 3.83 -37.19 -21.44
N VAL A 437 4.71 -37.86 -20.75
CA VAL A 437 5.22 -39.19 -21.14
C VAL A 437 5.48 -40.03 -19.91
N ARG A 438 5.16 -41.33 -19.97
CA ARG A 438 5.56 -42.29 -18.94
C ARG A 438 5.79 -43.68 -19.56
N GLN A 439 6.94 -44.26 -19.25
CA GLN A 439 7.29 -45.65 -19.59
C GLN A 439 7.18 -46.49 -18.33
N ASP A 440 6.23 -47.42 -18.29
CA ASP A 440 6.10 -48.45 -17.24
C ASP A 440 6.77 -49.74 -17.75
N ASN A 441 7.82 -50.16 -17.08
CA ASN A 441 8.55 -51.37 -17.44
C ASN A 441 7.96 -52.62 -16.79
N ASN A 442 8.14 -53.76 -17.42
CA ASN A 442 7.67 -55.09 -16.92
C ASN A 442 8.26 -55.41 -15.52
N SER A 443 9.37 -54.82 -15.14
CA SER A 443 10.00 -54.96 -13.81
C SER A 443 9.36 -54.14 -12.68
N GLY A 444 8.31 -53.35 -13.01
CA GLY A 444 7.69 -52.39 -12.09
C GLY A 444 8.42 -51.04 -11.98
N LEU A 445 9.62 -50.92 -12.60
CA LEU A 445 10.31 -49.61 -12.69
C LEU A 445 9.60 -48.76 -13.72
N TYR A 446 9.47 -47.44 -13.44
CA TYR A 446 8.95 -46.50 -14.41
C TYR A 446 9.78 -45.21 -14.49
N TYR A 447 9.65 -44.54 -15.63
CA TYR A 447 10.19 -43.22 -15.90
C TYR A 447 9.04 -42.33 -16.39
N GLU A 448 9.01 -41.08 -15.92
CA GLU A 448 7.99 -40.14 -16.36
C GLU A 448 8.56 -38.75 -16.58
N GLY A 449 7.82 -37.95 -17.36
CA GLY A 449 8.17 -36.56 -17.59
C GLY A 449 7.02 -35.75 -18.16
N SER A 450 7.14 -34.45 -18.04
CA SER A 450 6.23 -33.51 -18.70
C SER A 450 6.99 -32.25 -19.12
N LEU A 451 6.43 -31.59 -20.14
CA LEU A 451 6.79 -30.24 -20.56
C LEU A 451 5.54 -29.38 -20.56
N ARG A 452 5.67 -28.13 -20.15
CA ARG A 452 4.57 -27.19 -20.03
C ARG A 452 5.05 -25.81 -20.53
N TYR A 453 4.14 -25.09 -21.19
CA TYR A 453 4.36 -23.70 -21.61
C TYR A 453 3.03 -22.95 -21.58
N GLY A 454 3.06 -21.72 -21.09
CA GLY A 454 1.85 -20.94 -20.99
C GLY A 454 2.06 -19.50 -20.61
N ARG A 455 0.96 -18.85 -20.26
CA ARG A 455 0.91 -17.47 -19.79
C ARG A 455 0.24 -17.42 -18.43
N MET A 456 0.68 -16.48 -17.65
CA MET A 456 0.18 -16.19 -16.33
C MET A 456 -0.10 -14.71 -16.20
N ASP A 457 -1.24 -14.39 -15.61
CA ASP A 457 -1.66 -13.05 -15.25
C ASP A 457 -1.88 -12.97 -13.73
N ALA A 458 -1.46 -11.89 -13.12
CA ALA A 458 -1.67 -11.61 -11.70
C ALA A 458 -1.92 -10.12 -11.49
N ASP A 459 -2.73 -9.80 -10.48
CA ASP A 459 -2.89 -8.43 -10.00
C ASP A 459 -2.39 -8.29 -8.55
N TYR A 460 -2.12 -7.05 -8.17
CA TYR A 460 -1.67 -6.65 -6.85
C TYR A 460 -2.44 -5.42 -6.41
N ALA A 461 -2.88 -5.40 -5.17
CA ALA A 461 -3.46 -4.22 -4.53
C ALA A 461 -3.13 -4.19 -3.04
N SER A 462 -2.71 -3.04 -2.55
CA SER A 462 -2.49 -2.78 -1.12
C SER A 462 -2.98 -1.39 -0.72
N GLY A 463 -3.69 -1.30 0.39
CA GLY A 463 -4.06 -0.04 1.04
C GLY A 463 -3.25 0.23 2.31
N ASP A 464 -2.25 -0.60 2.61
CA ASP A 464 -1.46 -0.53 3.84
C ASP A 464 -0.05 0.06 3.64
N LEU A 465 0.32 0.37 2.40
CA LEU A 465 1.60 0.98 2.11
C LEU A 465 1.69 2.38 2.74
N ILE A 466 2.87 2.73 3.19
CA ILE A 466 3.12 4.04 3.79
C ILE A 466 3.79 4.93 2.72
N GLY A 467 3.14 6.01 2.36
CA GLY A 467 3.65 7.00 1.42
C GLY A 467 4.37 8.16 2.12
N ALA A 468 4.66 9.19 1.35
CA ALA A 468 5.24 10.42 1.87
C ALA A 468 4.39 11.00 3.03
N GLY A 469 5.06 11.44 4.09
CA GLY A 469 4.39 11.95 5.30
C GLY A 469 3.84 10.89 6.24
N GLY A 470 4.20 9.60 6.04
CA GLY A 470 3.84 8.51 6.95
C GLY A 470 2.36 8.10 6.90
N LYS A 471 1.60 8.54 5.89
CA LYS A 471 0.19 8.19 5.73
C LYS A 471 0.04 6.90 4.92
N LYS A 472 -0.96 6.07 5.26
CA LYS A 472 -1.33 4.93 4.44
C LYS A 472 -1.80 5.38 3.07
N VAL A 473 -1.34 4.69 2.02
CA VAL A 473 -1.68 4.97 0.64
C VAL A 473 -2.06 3.68 -0.09
N TYR A 474 -2.93 3.82 -1.09
CA TYR A 474 -3.31 2.72 -1.96
C TYR A 474 -2.40 2.67 -3.18
N ALA A 475 -1.93 1.47 -3.52
CA ALA A 475 -1.23 1.21 -4.77
C ALA A 475 -1.63 -0.14 -5.36
N SER A 476 -1.59 -0.25 -6.69
CA SER A 476 -1.96 -1.46 -7.42
C SER A 476 -1.22 -1.56 -8.75
N TYR A 477 -1.11 -2.78 -9.28
CA TYR A 477 -0.65 -3.03 -10.65
C TYR A 477 -1.22 -4.35 -11.18
N ASP A 478 -1.17 -4.51 -12.50
CA ASP A 478 -1.40 -5.76 -13.22
C ASP A 478 -0.09 -6.25 -13.82
N SER A 479 0.16 -7.56 -13.80
CA SER A 479 1.33 -8.23 -14.35
C SER A 479 0.93 -9.38 -15.25
N SER A 480 1.69 -9.60 -16.32
CA SER A 480 1.46 -10.70 -17.25
C SER A 480 2.77 -11.23 -17.78
N SER A 481 3.08 -12.49 -17.49
CA SER A 481 4.33 -13.13 -17.85
C SER A 481 4.12 -14.51 -18.49
N SER A 482 5.09 -14.97 -19.28
CA SER A 482 5.11 -16.34 -19.77
C SER A 482 5.77 -17.27 -18.76
N TYR A 483 5.39 -18.53 -18.78
CA TYR A 483 6.09 -19.56 -18.02
C TYR A 483 6.38 -20.78 -18.90
N TYR A 484 7.42 -21.50 -18.53
CA TYR A 484 7.64 -22.87 -19.00
C TYR A 484 8.07 -23.74 -17.82
N GLY A 485 7.72 -25.02 -17.93
CA GLY A 485 8.04 -25.98 -16.90
C GLY A 485 8.37 -27.35 -17.47
N ALA A 486 9.17 -28.09 -16.73
CA ALA A 486 9.50 -29.47 -17.04
C ALA A 486 9.50 -30.29 -15.74
N HIS A 487 9.17 -31.55 -15.83
CA HIS A 487 9.49 -32.48 -14.77
C HIS A 487 10.03 -33.80 -15.34
N ILE A 488 10.86 -34.45 -14.56
CA ILE A 488 11.30 -35.82 -14.76
C ILE A 488 11.11 -36.59 -13.47
N GLY A 489 10.74 -37.85 -13.59
CA GLY A 489 10.53 -38.73 -12.46
C GLY A 489 10.99 -40.16 -12.74
N ILE A 490 11.37 -40.84 -11.69
CA ILE A 490 11.67 -42.26 -11.66
C ILE A 490 10.99 -42.86 -10.44
N GLY A 491 10.43 -44.05 -10.58
CA GLY A 491 9.88 -44.76 -9.44
C GLY A 491 9.74 -46.24 -9.69
N ARG A 492 9.35 -46.96 -8.66
CA ARG A 492 9.13 -48.40 -8.72
C ARG A 492 7.87 -48.77 -7.98
N VAL A 493 6.97 -49.41 -8.69
CA VAL A 493 5.79 -50.04 -8.13
C VAL A 493 6.11 -51.50 -7.82
N SER A 494 6.02 -51.90 -6.56
CA SER A 494 6.26 -53.26 -6.07
C SER A 494 4.98 -53.81 -5.46
N LYS A 495 4.59 -55.04 -5.81
CA LYS A 495 3.53 -55.78 -5.13
C LYS A 495 4.09 -56.31 -3.79
N LEU A 496 3.48 -55.88 -2.69
CA LEU A 496 3.84 -56.40 -1.34
C LEU A 496 3.05 -57.68 -1.04
N ASN A 497 1.80 -57.77 -1.55
CA ASN A 497 0.94 -58.92 -1.58
C ASN A 497 -0.13 -58.76 -2.68
N ASP A 498 -1.13 -59.64 -2.74
CA ASP A 498 -2.14 -59.65 -3.80
C ASP A 498 -3.00 -58.39 -3.82
N THR A 499 -3.13 -57.66 -2.71
CA THR A 499 -3.98 -56.47 -2.58
C THR A 499 -3.22 -55.19 -2.28
N VAL A 500 -1.93 -55.28 -1.92
CA VAL A 500 -1.14 -54.11 -1.50
C VAL A 500 0.04 -53.88 -2.44
N LYS A 501 0.15 -52.63 -2.93
CA LYS A 501 1.26 -52.17 -3.74
C LYS A 501 1.95 -51.02 -3.04
N ALA A 502 3.26 -50.94 -3.17
CA ALA A 502 4.11 -49.81 -2.75
C ALA A 502 4.72 -49.17 -3.98
N ASP A 503 4.61 -47.85 -4.05
CA ASP A 503 5.26 -47.01 -5.06
C ASP A 503 6.29 -46.10 -4.34
N ILE A 504 7.56 -46.22 -4.70
CA ILE A 504 8.62 -45.35 -4.21
C ILE A 504 9.12 -44.55 -5.40
N TYR A 505 9.18 -43.23 -5.24
CA TYR A 505 9.51 -42.35 -6.35
C TYR A 505 10.42 -41.17 -5.98
N ALA A 506 11.14 -40.69 -6.99
CA ALA A 506 11.87 -39.44 -6.99
C ALA A 506 11.42 -38.60 -8.19
N LYS A 507 11.19 -37.31 -7.98
CA LYS A 507 10.82 -36.34 -9.02
C LYS A 507 11.66 -35.08 -8.91
N LEU A 508 12.08 -34.54 -10.05
CA LEU A 508 12.67 -33.22 -10.19
C LEU A 508 11.70 -32.37 -11.03
N LEU A 509 11.26 -31.25 -10.49
CA LEU A 509 10.34 -30.32 -11.13
C LEU A 509 11.05 -28.98 -11.30
N TYR A 510 10.93 -28.41 -12.48
CA TYR A 510 11.47 -27.11 -12.82
C TYR A 510 10.35 -26.23 -13.40
N THR A 511 10.30 -24.98 -12.96
CA THR A 511 9.42 -23.95 -13.50
C THR A 511 10.20 -22.67 -13.63
N HIS A 512 10.09 -22.02 -14.78
CA HIS A 512 10.59 -20.69 -15.06
C HIS A 512 9.40 -19.77 -15.36
N GLN A 513 9.28 -18.68 -14.63
CA GLN A 513 8.38 -17.57 -14.91
C GLN A 513 9.22 -16.40 -15.39
N SER A 514 8.93 -15.87 -16.57
CA SER A 514 9.65 -14.73 -17.12
C SER A 514 9.44 -13.47 -16.28
N GLY A 515 10.41 -12.58 -16.29
CA GLY A 515 10.29 -11.26 -15.70
C GLY A 515 9.22 -10.40 -16.40
N ASP A 516 8.85 -9.33 -15.74
CA ASP A 516 7.88 -8.33 -16.22
C ASP A 516 8.26 -6.95 -15.69
N SER A 517 7.81 -5.90 -16.36
CA SER A 517 7.96 -4.52 -15.90
C SER A 517 6.59 -3.91 -15.70
N VAL A 518 6.31 -3.45 -14.50
CA VAL A 518 5.01 -2.90 -14.12
C VAL A 518 5.15 -1.51 -13.53
N THR A 519 4.16 -0.67 -13.76
CA THR A 519 4.05 0.64 -13.13
C THR A 519 3.08 0.57 -11.97
N LEU A 520 3.52 0.95 -10.78
CA LEU A 520 2.68 1.02 -9.60
C LEU A 520 1.71 2.20 -9.72
N GLY A 521 0.43 1.90 -9.79
CA GLY A 521 -0.66 2.88 -9.87
C GLY A 521 -1.07 3.41 -8.50
N GLY A 522 -2.03 4.34 -8.49
CA GLY A 522 -2.50 4.99 -7.27
C GLY A 522 -1.45 5.95 -6.70
N ALA A 523 -1.25 5.94 -5.39
CA ALA A 523 -0.26 6.78 -4.72
C ALA A 523 1.19 6.24 -4.84
N GLY A 524 1.44 5.19 -5.61
CA GLY A 524 2.77 4.72 -6.00
C GLY A 524 3.52 5.69 -6.92
N ASN A 525 2.91 6.80 -7.31
CA ASN A 525 3.48 7.89 -8.12
C ASN A 525 4.19 7.40 -9.40
N GLY A 526 3.69 6.33 -10.02
CA GLY A 526 4.27 5.78 -11.24
C GLY A 526 5.64 5.11 -11.04
N GLU A 527 5.97 4.64 -9.83
CA GLU A 527 7.17 3.84 -9.59
C GLU A 527 7.14 2.58 -10.47
N VAL A 528 8.20 2.37 -11.23
CA VAL A 528 8.34 1.22 -12.12
C VAL A 528 9.11 0.13 -11.39
N TYR A 529 8.51 -1.06 -11.31
CA TYR A 529 9.13 -2.29 -10.82
C TYR A 529 9.55 -3.15 -12.01
N ASP A 530 10.84 -3.41 -12.12
CA ASP A 530 11.39 -4.37 -13.07
C ASP A 530 11.60 -5.68 -12.33
N PHE A 531 10.71 -6.65 -12.56
CA PHE A 531 10.78 -7.99 -11.96
C PHE A 531 11.71 -8.88 -12.77
N ASP A 532 12.66 -9.50 -12.10
CA ASP A 532 13.47 -10.57 -12.67
C ASP A 532 12.64 -11.84 -12.86
N ALA A 533 13.14 -12.75 -13.69
CA ALA A 533 12.55 -14.07 -13.84
C ALA A 533 12.63 -14.85 -12.51
N VAL A 534 11.55 -15.56 -12.18
CA VAL A 534 11.51 -16.48 -11.04
C VAL A 534 11.74 -17.91 -11.50
N ASN A 535 12.77 -18.54 -10.96
CA ASN A 535 13.07 -19.95 -11.16
C ASN A 535 12.67 -20.76 -9.94
N SER A 536 12.06 -21.91 -10.13
CA SER A 536 11.75 -22.88 -9.08
C SER A 536 12.27 -24.24 -9.50
N THR A 537 13.14 -24.82 -8.71
CA THR A 537 13.71 -26.16 -8.90
C THR A 537 13.41 -26.98 -7.66
N ARG A 538 12.52 -27.98 -7.77
CA ARG A 538 12.06 -28.80 -6.64
C ARG A 538 12.44 -30.25 -6.82
N ALA A 539 13.08 -30.83 -5.81
CA ALA A 539 13.26 -32.27 -5.72
C ALA A 539 12.27 -32.86 -4.71
N ARG A 540 11.56 -33.89 -5.11
CA ARG A 540 10.58 -34.61 -4.27
C ARG A 540 10.93 -36.09 -4.20
N LEU A 541 11.05 -36.62 -3.00
CA LEU A 541 11.17 -38.05 -2.71
C LEU A 541 9.93 -38.49 -1.96
N GLY A 542 9.28 -39.57 -2.42
CA GLY A 542 8.06 -40.02 -1.79
C GLY A 542 7.84 -41.53 -1.86
N ALA A 543 6.93 -41.97 -1.00
CA ALA A 543 6.44 -43.35 -0.98
C ALA A 543 4.92 -43.32 -0.80
N ARG A 544 4.22 -44.16 -1.59
CA ARG A 544 2.77 -44.34 -1.53
C ARG A 544 2.46 -45.82 -1.37
N LEU A 545 1.57 -46.17 -0.45
CA LEU A 545 0.98 -47.48 -0.30
C LEU A 545 -0.44 -47.42 -0.86
N SER A 546 -0.80 -48.39 -1.68
CA SER A 546 -2.15 -48.54 -2.23
C SER A 546 -2.70 -49.94 -1.86
N LYS A 547 -3.94 -49.98 -1.38
CA LYS A 547 -4.62 -51.22 -0.97
C LYS A 547 -5.93 -51.35 -1.72
N GLU A 548 -6.04 -52.42 -2.49
CA GLU A 548 -7.29 -52.79 -3.19
C GLU A 548 -8.35 -53.31 -2.18
N ASN A 549 -9.57 -52.80 -2.29
CA ASN A 549 -10.73 -53.18 -1.47
C ASN A 549 -11.76 -53.90 -2.31
N GLY A 550 -11.33 -55.04 -2.87
CA GLY A 550 -12.13 -55.82 -3.81
C GLY A 550 -12.58 -54.98 -5.01
N GLU A 551 -13.81 -55.21 -5.48
CA GLU A 551 -14.39 -54.46 -6.61
C GLU A 551 -14.82 -53.02 -6.26
N ARG A 552 -14.71 -52.59 -5.01
CA ARG A 552 -15.21 -51.29 -4.53
C ARG A 552 -14.25 -50.13 -4.78
N GLY A 553 -12.93 -50.41 -4.85
CA GLY A 553 -11.95 -49.37 -5.10
C GLY A 553 -10.60 -49.60 -4.44
N THR A 554 -9.79 -48.57 -4.37
CA THR A 554 -8.42 -48.62 -3.87
C THR A 554 -8.15 -47.48 -2.92
N TYR A 555 -7.80 -47.75 -1.67
CA TYR A 555 -7.29 -46.77 -0.74
C TYR A 555 -5.81 -46.51 -1.03
N TYR A 556 -5.35 -45.26 -0.83
CA TYR A 556 -3.94 -44.98 -0.84
C TYR A 556 -3.55 -43.99 0.27
N ALA A 557 -2.32 -44.13 0.76
CA ALA A 557 -1.69 -43.25 1.70
C ALA A 557 -0.22 -43.06 1.32
N GLY A 558 0.30 -41.86 1.45
CA GLY A 558 1.67 -41.56 1.06
C GLY A 558 2.31 -40.47 1.91
N LEU A 559 3.64 -40.49 1.88
CA LEU A 559 4.50 -39.48 2.48
C LEU A 559 5.50 -39.00 1.43
N ALA A 560 5.81 -37.71 1.44
CA ALA A 560 6.90 -37.20 0.64
C ALA A 560 7.65 -36.08 1.36
N TYR A 561 8.91 -35.93 0.99
CA TYR A 561 9.76 -34.80 1.32
C TYR A 561 10.05 -34.04 0.03
N GLU A 562 9.91 -32.72 0.08
CA GLU A 562 10.20 -31.81 -1.02
C GLU A 562 11.19 -30.74 -0.55
N TYR A 563 12.17 -30.42 -1.40
CA TYR A 563 13.09 -29.31 -1.21
C TYR A 563 13.04 -28.38 -2.42
N GLU A 564 12.76 -27.11 -2.18
CA GLU A 564 12.89 -26.03 -3.17
C GLU A 564 14.31 -25.46 -3.09
N PHE A 565 15.06 -25.54 -4.18
CA PHE A 565 16.45 -25.09 -4.27
C PHE A 565 16.58 -23.62 -4.63
N ASP A 566 15.54 -23.04 -5.22
CA ASP A 566 15.51 -21.67 -5.72
C ASP A 566 14.21 -20.98 -5.22
N GLY A 567 13.38 -20.41 -6.08
CA GLY A 567 12.11 -19.81 -5.68
C GLY A 567 12.28 -18.45 -5.01
N GLU A 568 13.25 -17.68 -5.47
CA GLU A 568 13.49 -16.30 -5.07
C GLU A 568 12.94 -15.34 -6.14
N ALA A 569 12.15 -14.34 -5.73
CA ALA A 569 11.70 -13.28 -6.59
C ALA A 569 12.52 -12.01 -6.31
N LYS A 570 13.07 -11.43 -7.37
CA LYS A 570 13.88 -10.21 -7.33
C LYS A 570 13.22 -9.13 -8.17
N ALA A 571 13.41 -7.90 -7.74
CA ALA A 571 13.00 -6.74 -8.52
C ALA A 571 13.95 -5.57 -8.29
N THR A 572 13.94 -4.64 -9.23
CA THR A 572 14.56 -3.34 -9.05
C THR A 572 13.52 -2.23 -9.23
N VAL A 573 13.71 -1.15 -8.48
CA VAL A 573 13.00 0.11 -8.68
C VAL A 573 14.06 1.16 -8.93
N LYS A 574 14.03 1.77 -10.12
CA LYS A 574 15.08 2.72 -10.57
C LYS A 574 16.51 2.18 -10.43
N GLY A 575 16.70 0.89 -10.71
CA GLY A 575 18.00 0.22 -10.62
C GLY A 575 18.43 -0.14 -9.19
N LEU A 576 17.62 0.17 -8.18
CA LEU A 576 17.88 -0.23 -6.78
C LEU A 576 17.16 -1.55 -6.50
N SER A 577 17.89 -2.53 -5.96
CA SER A 577 17.32 -3.83 -5.62
C SER A 577 16.35 -3.73 -4.43
N THR A 578 15.18 -4.34 -4.57
CA THR A 578 14.22 -4.51 -3.47
C THR A 578 14.59 -5.70 -2.58
N PRO A 579 14.07 -5.78 -1.34
CA PRO A 579 14.17 -7.00 -0.56
C PRO A 579 13.49 -8.16 -1.29
N ALA A 580 14.20 -9.29 -1.43
CA ALA A 580 13.77 -10.43 -2.23
C ALA A 580 13.05 -11.48 -1.38
N PRO A 581 11.75 -11.74 -1.60
CA PRO A 581 11.06 -12.86 -0.97
C PRO A 581 11.53 -14.19 -1.57
N SER A 582 11.59 -15.25 -0.75
CA SER A 582 12.06 -16.58 -1.18
C SER A 582 11.33 -17.72 -0.49
N ILE A 583 10.89 -18.69 -1.30
CA ILE A 583 10.27 -19.94 -0.84
C ILE A 583 11.25 -21.11 -0.77
N LYS A 584 12.53 -20.86 -0.95
CA LYS A 584 13.60 -21.87 -0.81
C LYS A 584 13.55 -22.58 0.53
N GLY A 585 13.62 -23.91 0.50
CA GLY A 585 13.68 -24.75 1.69
C GLY A 585 12.82 -26.00 1.66
N SER A 586 12.68 -26.63 2.82
CA SER A 586 12.08 -27.95 2.99
C SER A 586 10.59 -27.91 3.26
N SER A 587 9.88 -28.92 2.75
CA SER A 587 8.48 -29.21 3.08
C SER A 587 8.22 -30.71 3.14
N GLY A 588 7.36 -31.14 4.05
CA GLY A 588 6.86 -32.49 4.14
C GLY A 588 5.42 -32.58 3.66
N MET A 589 5.04 -33.70 3.05
CA MET A 589 3.69 -33.98 2.56
C MET A 589 3.15 -35.28 3.15
N LEU A 590 1.91 -35.24 3.58
CA LEU A 590 1.07 -36.42 3.84
C LEU A 590 -0.02 -36.47 2.80
N GLU A 591 -0.26 -37.63 2.22
CA GLU A 591 -1.27 -37.88 1.21
C GLU A 591 -2.21 -39.00 1.65
N LEU A 592 -3.51 -38.82 1.43
CA LEU A 592 -4.55 -39.81 1.66
C LEU A 592 -5.56 -39.74 0.52
N GLY A 593 -6.09 -40.88 0.08
CA GLY A 593 -7.16 -40.87 -0.91
C GLY A 593 -7.81 -42.22 -1.15
N TYR A 594 -8.83 -42.18 -2.00
CA TYR A 594 -9.63 -43.32 -2.38
C TYR A 594 -10.07 -43.23 -3.83
N ILE A 595 -9.75 -44.24 -4.59
CA ILE A 595 -10.21 -44.42 -5.97
C ILE A 595 -11.45 -45.35 -5.94
N ILE A 596 -12.62 -44.77 -6.22
CA ILE A 596 -13.88 -45.49 -6.34
C ILE A 596 -13.90 -46.17 -7.72
N GLN A 597 -14.00 -47.51 -7.77
CA GLN A 597 -14.19 -48.24 -9.01
C GLN A 597 -15.65 -48.49 -9.23
N ASN A 598 -16.10 -48.37 -10.47
CA ASN A 598 -17.50 -48.69 -10.84
C ASN A 598 -17.56 -50.08 -11.45
N LYS A 599 -18.63 -50.84 -11.13
CA LYS A 599 -18.89 -52.14 -11.74
C LYS A 599 -19.31 -52.05 -13.20
N ASP A 600 -19.94 -50.93 -13.58
CA ASP A 600 -20.27 -50.66 -14.97
C ASP A 600 -18.99 -50.14 -15.67
N VAL A 601 -18.58 -50.87 -16.71
CA VAL A 601 -17.38 -50.59 -17.50
C VAL A 601 -17.46 -49.21 -18.19
N ASN A 602 -18.70 -48.72 -18.44
CA ASN A 602 -18.95 -47.42 -19.07
C ASN A 602 -19.03 -46.26 -18.09
N ALA A 603 -19.03 -46.52 -16.78
CA ALA A 603 -19.06 -45.47 -15.77
C ALA A 603 -17.66 -45.09 -15.28
N PRO A 604 -17.39 -43.80 -15.03
CA PRO A 604 -16.07 -43.38 -14.60
C PRO A 604 -15.69 -43.93 -13.22
N ALA A 605 -14.41 -44.25 -13.03
CA ALA A 605 -13.85 -44.33 -11.71
C ALA A 605 -13.64 -42.89 -11.18
N VAL A 606 -13.78 -42.71 -9.87
CA VAL A 606 -13.62 -41.41 -9.23
C VAL A 606 -12.46 -41.47 -8.24
N ASP A 607 -11.42 -40.65 -8.45
CA ASP A 607 -10.31 -40.50 -7.54
C ASP A 607 -10.51 -39.24 -6.65
N ILE A 608 -10.58 -39.44 -5.35
CA ILE A 608 -10.69 -38.39 -4.34
C ILE A 608 -9.43 -38.47 -3.50
N GLY A 609 -8.61 -37.39 -3.56
CA GLY A 609 -7.37 -37.28 -2.83
C GLY A 609 -7.30 -36.03 -1.96
N PHE A 610 -6.52 -36.13 -0.90
CA PHE A 610 -6.20 -35.06 0.02
C PHE A 610 -4.72 -35.06 0.34
N GLN A 611 -4.11 -33.88 0.39
CA GLN A 611 -2.70 -33.69 0.74
C GLN A 611 -2.59 -32.59 1.79
N GLY A 612 -1.88 -32.89 2.87
CA GLY A 612 -1.47 -31.94 3.90
C GLY A 612 0.04 -31.65 3.79
N TRP A 613 0.41 -30.39 3.89
CA TRP A 613 1.77 -29.92 3.76
C TRP A 613 2.24 -29.19 5.02
N SER A 614 3.52 -29.32 5.36
CA SER A 614 4.15 -28.64 6.48
C SER A 614 5.60 -28.27 6.14
N GLY A 615 6.03 -27.08 6.54
CA GLY A 615 7.38 -26.56 6.26
C GLY A 615 7.37 -25.16 5.63
N LYS A 616 8.16 -24.94 4.60
CA LYS A 616 8.16 -23.72 3.79
C LYS A 616 6.83 -23.54 3.06
N LYS A 617 6.30 -24.62 2.50
CA LYS A 617 4.95 -24.77 1.96
C LYS A 617 4.12 -25.47 3.03
N GLN A 618 3.01 -24.87 3.47
CA GLN A 618 2.13 -25.45 4.47
C GLN A 618 0.66 -25.23 4.11
N GLY A 619 -0.21 -26.13 4.50
CA GLY A 619 -1.64 -26.07 4.21
C GLY A 619 -2.16 -27.39 3.69
N PHE A 620 -3.23 -27.31 2.90
CA PHE A 620 -3.87 -28.52 2.34
C PHE A 620 -4.32 -28.29 0.91
N SER A 621 -4.31 -29.38 0.14
CA SER A 621 -4.88 -29.45 -1.19
C SER A 621 -5.67 -30.75 -1.36
N GLY A 622 -6.59 -30.78 -2.31
CA GLY A 622 -7.35 -31.96 -2.66
C GLY A 622 -7.58 -32.04 -4.15
N ASN A 623 -7.94 -33.23 -4.60
CA ASN A 623 -8.33 -33.49 -5.98
C ASN A 623 -9.58 -34.32 -6.04
N ILE A 624 -10.39 -34.11 -7.09
CA ILE A 624 -11.48 -34.98 -7.51
C ILE A 624 -11.35 -35.20 -9.01
N ASN A 625 -11.02 -36.41 -9.42
CA ASN A 625 -10.78 -36.74 -10.82
C ASN A 625 -11.79 -37.82 -11.28
N PHE A 626 -12.26 -37.69 -12.50
CA PHE A 626 -13.09 -38.68 -13.16
C PHE A 626 -12.25 -39.41 -14.22
N ILE A 627 -12.17 -40.70 -14.14
CA ILE A 627 -11.34 -41.56 -14.99
C ILE A 627 -12.25 -42.43 -15.82
N TRP A 628 -12.44 -42.07 -17.08
CA TRP A 628 -13.22 -42.88 -18.06
C TRP A 628 -12.29 -43.80 -18.83
N LYS A 629 -12.74 -45.01 -19.03
CA LYS A 629 -12.17 -45.96 -20.02
C LYS A 629 -13.21 -46.12 -21.13
N PHE A 630 -12.86 -45.68 -22.31
CA PHE A 630 -13.69 -45.79 -23.50
C PHE A 630 -13.34 -47.07 -24.29
#